data_2371103f250b573a2626af193b39bf30
#
_entry.id   2371103f250b573a2626af193b39bf30
#
_cell.length_a   1.000
_cell.length_b   1.000
_cell.length_c   1.000
_cell.angle_alpha   90.00
_cell.angle_beta   90.00
_cell.angle_gamma   90.00
#
_symmetry.space_group_name_H-M   'P 1'
#
loop_
_entity.id
_entity.type
_entity.pdbx_description
1 polymer ?
#
loop_
_entity_poly.entity_id
_entity_poly.type
_entity_poly.pdbx_seq_one_letter_code
_entity_poly.pdbx_strand_id
1 'polypeptide(L)'
;ISQLGIQNMADAVRRFAGANVKDYGGIGGLKTVSIRNMGAAHTAVSYDGVAVSNCQAGQIDIGRFSLDNVSMLSLAIGQSEDLLQSARLYASAGVLGIETEKPHFDDGRNAAFQARVRGGSFGMVSPSLRWWQKLGCRTRVAVDAGYMRADGNYPFTLVNGKYVTEEKRNNSGIYSWQGEATFYHT
;
A
#
# COMPACT_ATOMS: atom_id res chain seq x y z
N ILE A 1 -13.07 4.29 -3.31
CA ILE A 1 -12.23 3.92 -2.14
C ILE A 1 -12.59 4.81 -0.94
N SER A 2 -12.68 6.12 -1.10
CA SER A 2 -12.98 7.07 0.01
C SER A 2 -14.34 6.82 0.69
N GLN A 3 -15.35 6.39 -0.05
CA GLN A 3 -16.70 6.10 0.48
C GLN A 3 -16.78 4.85 1.36
N LEU A 4 -15.77 3.99 1.34
CA LEU A 4 -15.77 2.72 2.05
C LEU A 4 -14.98 2.75 3.36
N GLY A 5 -14.48 3.90 3.80
CA GLY A 5 -13.68 4.04 5.02
C GLY A 5 -12.33 3.31 4.95
N ILE A 6 -11.82 3.03 3.76
CA ILE A 6 -10.55 2.36 3.54
C ILE A 6 -9.42 3.36 3.80
N GLN A 7 -8.57 3.07 4.79
CA GLN A 7 -7.51 3.97 5.21
C GLN A 7 -6.13 3.58 4.69
N ASN A 8 -5.90 2.31 4.44
CA ASN A 8 -4.61 1.78 4.01
C ASN A 8 -4.78 0.61 3.03
N MET A 9 -3.67 0.19 2.40
CA MET A 9 -3.63 -0.92 1.45
C MET A 9 -4.17 -2.22 2.06
N ALA A 10 -3.84 -2.51 3.31
CA ALA A 10 -4.29 -3.72 3.98
C ALA A 10 -5.82 -3.78 4.14
N ASP A 11 -6.45 -2.64 4.43
CA ASP A 11 -7.91 -2.55 4.54
C ASP A 11 -8.60 -2.77 3.18
N ALA A 12 -7.98 -2.27 2.11
CA ALA A 12 -8.46 -2.50 0.76
C ALA A 12 -8.38 -4.00 0.39
N VAL A 13 -7.24 -4.63 0.67
CA VAL A 13 -6.99 -6.04 0.35
C VAL A 13 -7.87 -6.98 1.17
N ARG A 14 -8.20 -6.65 2.42
CA ARG A 14 -9.14 -7.45 3.24
C ARG A 14 -10.54 -7.58 2.63
N ARG A 15 -10.90 -6.72 1.68
CA ARG A 15 -12.19 -6.77 0.98
C ARG A 15 -12.27 -7.83 -0.10
N PHE A 16 -11.14 -8.35 -0.55
CA PHE A 16 -11.12 -9.42 -1.53
C PHE A 16 -11.46 -10.76 -0.90
N ALA A 17 -12.39 -11.49 -1.51
CA ALA A 17 -12.71 -12.85 -1.12
C ALA A 17 -11.47 -13.75 -1.27
N GLY A 18 -11.14 -14.52 -0.24
CA GLY A 18 -9.97 -15.40 -0.24
C GLY A 18 -8.64 -14.74 0.09
N ALA A 19 -8.60 -13.42 0.30
CA ALA A 19 -7.43 -12.72 0.81
C ALA A 19 -7.46 -12.66 2.35
N ASN A 20 -6.36 -13.06 2.97
CA ASN A 20 -6.14 -12.94 4.40
C ASN A 20 -4.95 -12.02 4.66
N VAL A 21 -5.16 -10.95 5.40
CA VAL A 21 -4.11 -9.99 5.75
C VAL A 21 -3.73 -10.17 7.22
N LYS A 22 -2.46 -10.47 7.45
CA LYS A 22 -1.88 -10.49 8.79
C LYS A 22 -1.21 -9.14 9.06
N ASP A 23 -1.55 -8.55 10.20
CA ASP A 23 -0.99 -7.29 10.70
C ASP A 23 -0.15 -7.57 11.94
N TYR A 24 1.13 -7.24 11.88
CA TYR A 24 2.10 -7.52 12.93
C TYR A 24 2.46 -6.33 13.81
N GLY A 25 1.65 -5.28 13.80
CA GLY A 25 1.94 -4.16 14.70
C GLY A 25 1.16 -2.88 14.48
N GLY A 26 0.03 -2.91 13.80
CA GLY A 26 -0.82 -1.72 13.61
C GLY A 26 -0.18 -0.70 12.66
N ILE A 27 -0.16 0.57 13.05
CA ILE A 27 0.43 1.64 12.22
C ILE A 27 1.94 1.40 12.13
N GLY A 28 2.45 1.28 10.89
CA GLY A 28 3.86 1.03 10.60
C GLY A 28 4.36 -0.40 10.84
N GLY A 29 3.51 -1.29 11.32
CA GLY A 29 3.82 -2.71 11.42
C GLY A 29 3.79 -3.40 10.06
N LEU A 30 4.54 -4.50 9.96
CA LEU A 30 4.53 -5.37 8.79
C LEU A 30 3.12 -5.88 8.50
N LYS A 31 2.68 -5.74 7.25
CA LYS A 31 1.39 -6.26 6.78
C LYS A 31 1.61 -7.20 5.61
N THR A 32 1.28 -8.46 5.79
CA THR A 32 1.43 -9.47 4.75
C THR A 32 0.08 -9.96 4.27
N VAL A 33 0.03 -10.37 3.01
CA VAL A 33 -1.17 -10.95 2.42
C VAL A 33 -0.92 -12.41 2.06
N SER A 34 -1.90 -13.26 2.38
CA SER A 34 -1.95 -14.64 1.91
C SER A 34 -3.26 -14.89 1.17
N ILE A 35 -3.18 -15.63 0.08
CA ILE A 35 -4.34 -16.00 -0.72
C ILE A 35 -4.69 -17.45 -0.40
N ARG A 36 -5.99 -17.69 -0.14
CA ARG A 36 -6.52 -19.01 0.23
C ARG A 36 -5.71 -19.71 1.33
N ASN A 37 -5.18 -18.95 2.26
CA ASN A 37 -4.37 -19.45 3.38
C ASN A 37 -3.09 -20.22 3.00
N MET A 38 -2.60 -20.09 1.76
CA MET A 38 -1.40 -20.78 1.27
C MET A 38 -0.09 -20.16 1.80
N GLY A 39 -0.18 -19.07 2.55
CA GLY A 39 0.96 -18.36 3.11
C GLY A 39 1.42 -17.17 2.28
N ALA A 40 1.98 -16.17 2.97
CA ALA A 40 2.39 -14.92 2.34
C ALA A 40 3.60 -15.08 1.39
N ALA A 41 4.43 -16.10 1.59
CA ALA A 41 5.56 -16.40 0.72
C ALA A 41 5.14 -16.90 -0.67
N HIS A 42 3.92 -17.44 -0.77
CA HIS A 42 3.34 -17.95 -2.03
C HIS A 42 2.41 -16.94 -2.71
N THR A 43 2.28 -15.75 -2.15
CA THR A 43 1.51 -14.66 -2.74
C THR A 43 2.47 -13.68 -3.40
N ALA A 44 2.32 -13.48 -4.70
CA ALA A 44 3.08 -12.46 -5.40
C ALA A 44 2.36 -11.11 -5.37
N VAL A 45 3.14 -10.04 -5.46
CA VAL A 45 2.65 -8.68 -5.64
C VAL A 45 3.21 -8.14 -6.94
N SER A 46 2.33 -7.61 -7.78
CA SER A 46 2.69 -6.89 -8.99
C SER A 46 2.39 -5.41 -8.81
N TYR A 47 3.32 -4.55 -9.13
CA TYR A 47 3.18 -3.10 -9.12
C TYR A 47 3.39 -2.58 -10.53
N ASP A 48 2.35 -2.05 -11.15
CA ASP A 48 2.31 -1.66 -12.57
C ASP A 48 2.86 -2.74 -13.53
N GLY A 49 2.49 -3.99 -13.29
CA GLY A 49 2.93 -5.14 -14.08
C GLY A 49 4.30 -5.72 -13.69
N VAL A 50 5.06 -5.03 -12.82
CA VAL A 50 6.38 -5.48 -12.36
C VAL A 50 6.25 -6.29 -11.06
N ALA A 51 6.86 -7.49 -11.05
CA ALA A 51 6.87 -8.31 -9.84
C ALA A 51 7.73 -7.68 -8.75
N VAL A 52 7.11 -7.36 -7.63
CA VAL A 52 7.82 -6.90 -6.42
C VAL A 52 8.32 -8.10 -5.65
N SER A 53 9.56 -8.06 -5.18
CA SER A 53 10.15 -9.12 -4.38
C SER A 53 10.91 -8.58 -3.17
N ASN A 54 10.86 -9.36 -2.11
CA ASN A 54 11.72 -9.16 -0.94
C ASN A 54 12.61 -10.40 -0.81
N CYS A 55 13.87 -10.26 -1.22
CA CYS A 55 14.82 -11.37 -1.26
C CYS A 55 15.23 -11.83 0.14
N GLN A 56 15.07 -11.01 1.16
CA GLN A 56 15.46 -11.33 2.53
C GLN A 56 14.36 -12.10 3.29
N ALA A 57 13.13 -11.61 3.24
CA ALA A 57 12.03 -12.17 4.01
C ALA A 57 11.12 -13.10 3.23
N GLY A 58 11.21 -13.11 1.89
CA GLY A 58 10.32 -13.87 1.01
C GLY A 58 8.86 -13.42 1.02
N GLN A 59 8.51 -12.46 1.86
CA GLN A 59 7.17 -11.91 2.04
C GLN A 59 7.17 -10.43 1.73
N ILE A 60 6.11 -9.96 1.10
CA ILE A 60 5.96 -8.55 0.74
C ILE A 60 5.15 -7.83 1.81
N ASP A 61 5.69 -6.71 2.30
CA ASP A 61 4.94 -5.79 3.15
C ASP A 61 4.03 -4.90 2.29
N ILE A 62 2.75 -5.23 2.28
CA ILE A 62 1.75 -4.43 1.55
C ILE A 62 1.46 -3.09 2.22
N GLY A 63 1.83 -2.90 3.48
CA GLY A 63 1.68 -1.63 4.19
C GLY A 63 2.59 -0.51 3.65
N ARG A 64 3.61 -0.87 2.87
CA ARG A 64 4.53 0.08 2.24
C ARG A 64 3.95 0.79 1.02
N PHE A 65 2.90 0.23 0.41
CA PHE A 65 2.26 0.85 -0.75
C PHE A 65 1.23 1.88 -0.31
N SER A 66 1.34 3.07 -0.85
CA SER A 66 0.33 4.11 -0.63
C SER A 66 -0.92 3.82 -1.44
N LEU A 67 -2.10 4.00 -0.84
CA LEU A 67 -3.35 3.99 -1.59
C LEU A 67 -3.59 5.27 -2.38
N ASP A 68 -2.81 6.32 -2.13
CA ASP A 68 -3.07 7.64 -2.71
C ASP A 68 -2.83 7.67 -4.21
N ASN A 69 -1.91 6.83 -4.69
CA ASN A 69 -1.56 6.73 -6.12
C ASN A 69 -2.19 5.51 -6.82
N VAL A 70 -3.03 4.74 -6.14
CA VAL A 70 -3.60 3.52 -6.71
C VAL A 70 -4.92 3.82 -7.41
N SER A 71 -4.99 3.43 -8.68
CA SER A 71 -6.21 3.46 -9.49
C SER A 71 -7.00 2.16 -9.39
N MET A 72 -6.29 1.03 -9.44
CA MET A 72 -6.90 -0.30 -9.41
C MET A 72 -6.13 -1.27 -8.53
N LEU A 73 -6.88 -2.05 -7.76
CA LEU A 73 -6.39 -3.24 -7.07
C LEU A 73 -7.09 -4.45 -7.66
N SER A 74 -6.32 -5.45 -8.01
CA SER A 74 -6.81 -6.71 -8.54
C SER A 74 -6.25 -7.89 -7.74
N LEU A 75 -7.01 -8.97 -7.68
CA LEU A 75 -6.56 -10.22 -7.09
C LEU A 75 -6.79 -11.34 -8.10
N ALA A 76 -5.71 -11.81 -8.72
CA ALA A 76 -5.73 -12.96 -9.59
C ALA A 76 -5.41 -14.23 -8.79
N ILE A 77 -6.23 -15.26 -8.96
CA ILE A 77 -6.08 -16.55 -8.29
C ILE A 77 -5.89 -17.61 -9.38
N GLY A 78 -4.81 -18.36 -9.29
CA GLY A 78 -4.42 -19.33 -10.32
C GLY A 78 -3.52 -18.73 -11.37
N GLN A 79 -3.34 -19.46 -12.48
CA GLN A 79 -2.48 -19.03 -13.58
C GLN A 79 -3.13 -17.92 -14.40
N SER A 80 -2.34 -16.92 -14.75
CA SER A 80 -2.74 -15.88 -15.69
C SER A 80 -2.60 -16.38 -17.13
N GLU A 81 -3.48 -15.90 -18.01
CA GLU A 81 -3.39 -16.14 -19.45
C GLU A 81 -2.35 -15.22 -20.12
N ASP A 82 -1.79 -14.27 -19.39
CA ASP A 82 -0.78 -13.34 -19.91
C ASP A 82 0.57 -14.03 -20.02
N LEU A 83 0.97 -14.32 -21.25
CA LEU A 83 2.26 -14.95 -21.60
C LEU A 83 3.48 -14.05 -21.31
N LEU A 84 3.28 -12.75 -21.16
CA LEU A 84 4.36 -11.79 -20.87
C LEU A 84 4.60 -11.61 -19.37
N GLN A 85 3.84 -12.30 -18.55
CA GLN A 85 3.98 -12.25 -17.10
C GLN A 85 5.31 -12.89 -16.66
N SER A 86 5.95 -12.30 -15.63
CA SER A 86 7.19 -12.87 -15.09
C SER A 86 6.96 -14.26 -14.49
N ALA A 87 7.95 -15.15 -14.60
CA ALA A 87 7.88 -16.52 -14.07
C ALA A 87 7.50 -16.55 -12.58
N ARG A 88 7.91 -15.56 -11.79
CA ARG A 88 7.57 -15.45 -10.36
C ARG A 88 6.07 -15.22 -10.16
N LEU A 89 5.46 -14.33 -10.93
CA LEU A 89 4.02 -14.08 -10.86
C LEU A 89 3.24 -15.32 -11.30
N TYR A 90 3.73 -15.97 -12.35
CA TYR A 90 3.11 -17.18 -12.90
C TYR A 90 3.16 -18.37 -11.93
N ALA A 91 4.25 -18.54 -11.18
CA ALA A 91 4.45 -19.65 -10.25
C ALA A 91 3.82 -19.41 -8.86
N SER A 92 3.19 -18.27 -8.62
CA SER A 92 2.59 -17.97 -7.32
C SER A 92 1.16 -18.50 -7.19
N ALA A 93 0.72 -18.76 -5.97
CA ALA A 93 -0.64 -19.22 -5.66
C ALA A 93 -1.71 -18.19 -5.99
N GLY A 94 -1.32 -16.92 -6.05
CA GLY A 94 -2.11 -15.81 -6.50
C GLY A 94 -1.29 -14.53 -6.54
N VAL A 95 -1.79 -13.56 -7.29
CA VAL A 95 -1.13 -12.28 -7.55
C VAL A 95 -2.02 -11.14 -7.10
N LEU A 96 -1.50 -10.32 -6.19
CA LEU A 96 -2.08 -9.02 -5.88
C LEU A 96 -1.53 -8.00 -6.87
N GLY A 97 -2.36 -7.54 -7.80
CA GLY A 97 -2.04 -6.48 -8.75
C GLY A 97 -2.36 -5.11 -8.18
N ILE A 98 -1.40 -4.21 -8.23
CA ILE A 98 -1.50 -2.81 -7.84
C ILE A 98 -1.21 -1.99 -9.09
N GLU A 99 -2.17 -1.22 -9.56
CA GLU A 99 -2.00 -0.32 -10.69
C GLU A 99 -2.08 1.12 -10.22
N THR A 100 -1.10 1.92 -10.61
CA THR A 100 -1.07 3.34 -10.28
C THR A 100 -1.94 4.16 -11.23
N GLU A 101 -2.38 5.29 -10.76
CA GLU A 101 -3.16 6.23 -11.55
C GLU A 101 -2.26 6.93 -12.58
N LYS A 102 -2.57 6.72 -13.86
CA LYS A 102 -1.84 7.36 -14.95
C LYS A 102 -2.24 8.82 -15.07
N PRO A 103 -1.27 9.72 -15.33
CA PRO A 103 -1.56 11.14 -15.50
C PRO A 103 -2.60 11.37 -16.60
N HIS A 104 -3.73 11.95 -16.22
CA HIS A 104 -4.75 12.44 -17.13
C HIS A 104 -4.78 13.96 -17.04
N PHE A 105 -4.81 14.62 -18.18
CA PHE A 105 -4.86 16.08 -18.26
C PHE A 105 -6.10 16.50 -19.03
N ASP A 106 -6.88 17.37 -18.43
CA ASP A 106 -7.95 18.07 -19.13
C ASP A 106 -7.38 18.97 -20.23
N ASP A 107 -8.19 19.26 -21.24
CA ASP A 107 -7.78 20.09 -22.37
C ASP A 107 -7.20 21.44 -21.92
N GLY A 108 -5.98 21.73 -22.40
CA GLY A 108 -5.26 22.96 -22.11
C GLY A 108 -4.43 22.97 -20.82
N ARG A 109 -4.43 21.92 -20.01
CA ARG A 109 -3.59 21.83 -18.82
C ARG A 109 -2.33 21.02 -19.09
N ASN A 110 -1.17 21.56 -18.67
CA ASN A 110 0.12 20.88 -18.79
C ASN A 110 0.64 20.38 -17.43
N ALA A 111 0.01 20.78 -16.33
CA ALA A 111 0.35 20.37 -14.99
C ALA A 111 -0.91 20.19 -14.14
N ALA A 112 -0.87 19.27 -13.22
CA ALA A 112 -1.88 19.09 -12.19
C ALA A 112 -1.20 18.70 -10.88
N PHE A 113 -1.79 19.08 -9.75
CA PHE A 113 -1.33 18.62 -8.46
C PHE A 113 -2.49 18.27 -7.55
N GLN A 114 -2.27 17.33 -6.67
CA GLN A 114 -3.23 16.91 -5.66
C GLN A 114 -2.51 16.83 -4.31
N ALA A 115 -3.02 17.54 -3.32
CA ALA A 115 -2.56 17.43 -1.95
C ALA A 115 -3.64 16.77 -1.11
N ARG A 116 -3.25 15.87 -0.23
CA ARG A 116 -4.13 15.18 0.71
C ARG A 116 -3.48 15.14 2.09
N VAL A 117 -4.28 15.36 3.12
CA VAL A 117 -3.83 15.22 4.51
C VAL A 117 -4.79 14.27 5.21
N ARG A 118 -4.25 13.24 5.84
CA ARG A 118 -5.01 12.33 6.69
C ARG A 118 -4.56 12.52 8.13
N GLY A 119 -5.53 12.58 9.03
CA GLY A 119 -5.31 12.57 10.46
C GLY A 119 -5.97 11.34 11.08
N GLY A 120 -5.41 10.83 12.14
CA GLY A 120 -5.92 9.66 12.85
C GLY A 120 -5.67 9.75 14.34
N SER A 121 -6.14 8.74 15.07
CA SER A 121 -5.90 8.60 16.50
C SER A 121 -4.41 8.46 16.80
N PHE A 122 -4.03 8.75 18.04
CA PHE A 122 -2.67 8.58 18.58
C PHE A 122 -1.61 9.38 17.83
N GLY A 123 -1.93 10.63 17.47
CA GLY A 123 -1.01 11.54 16.81
C GLY A 123 -0.67 11.18 15.36
N MET A 124 -1.49 10.37 14.71
CA MET A 124 -1.29 10.04 13.30
C MET A 124 -1.56 11.25 12.41
N VAL A 125 -0.57 11.63 11.62
CA VAL A 125 -0.67 12.61 10.53
C VAL A 125 0.05 12.08 9.30
N SER A 126 -0.64 12.13 8.16
CA SER A 126 -0.11 11.61 6.90
C SER A 126 -0.44 12.57 5.74
N PRO A 127 0.39 13.59 5.52
CA PRO A 127 0.32 14.39 4.31
C PRO A 127 0.87 13.63 3.10
N SER A 128 0.23 13.80 1.96
CA SER A 128 0.68 13.31 0.66
C SER A 128 0.48 14.37 -0.41
N LEU A 129 1.41 14.42 -1.34
CA LEU A 129 1.41 15.32 -2.48
C LEU A 129 1.65 14.50 -3.74
N ARG A 130 0.86 14.75 -4.75
CA ARG A 130 1.01 14.21 -6.08
C ARG A 130 1.08 15.35 -7.08
N TRP A 131 2.03 15.30 -7.98
CA TRP A 131 2.24 16.25 -9.04
C TRP A 131 2.40 15.54 -10.38
N TRP A 132 1.67 16.02 -11.38
CA TRP A 132 1.77 15.54 -12.75
C TRP A 132 2.22 16.67 -13.66
N GLN A 133 3.10 16.37 -14.58
CA GLN A 133 3.62 17.32 -15.56
C GLN A 133 3.66 16.69 -16.94
N LYS A 134 3.14 17.39 -17.94
CA LYS A 134 3.31 17.08 -19.34
C LYS A 134 4.59 17.78 -19.83
N LEU A 135 5.63 17.02 -20.17
CA LEU A 135 6.90 17.55 -20.66
C LEU A 135 6.93 17.71 -22.18
N GLY A 136 5.92 17.27 -22.89
CA GLY A 136 5.78 17.35 -24.35
C GLY A 136 4.59 16.57 -24.83
N CYS A 137 4.52 16.36 -26.16
CA CYS A 137 3.37 15.65 -26.74
C CYS A 137 3.32 14.17 -26.34
N ARG A 138 4.49 13.56 -26.03
CA ARG A 138 4.61 12.11 -25.78
C ARG A 138 5.11 11.76 -24.38
N THR A 139 5.60 12.72 -23.61
CA THR A 139 6.23 12.47 -22.32
C THR A 139 5.43 13.12 -21.20
N ARG A 140 5.15 12.34 -20.18
CA ARG A 140 4.47 12.77 -18.95
C ARG A 140 5.26 12.29 -17.75
N VAL A 141 5.24 13.03 -16.68
CA VAL A 141 5.89 12.69 -15.41
C VAL A 141 4.83 12.74 -14.32
N ALA A 142 4.87 11.75 -13.44
CA ALA A 142 4.15 11.75 -12.17
C ALA A 142 5.16 11.71 -11.04
N VAL A 143 4.99 12.55 -10.04
CA VAL A 143 5.78 12.55 -8.81
C VAL A 143 4.83 12.45 -7.63
N ASP A 144 5.02 11.44 -6.82
CA ASP A 144 4.28 11.19 -5.60
C ASP A 144 5.22 11.32 -4.41
N ALA A 145 4.82 12.08 -3.40
CA ALA A 145 5.55 12.22 -2.15
C ALA A 145 4.58 12.08 -0.98
N GLY A 146 4.98 11.32 0.02
CA GLY A 146 4.19 11.09 1.22
C GLY A 146 5.06 11.10 2.47
N TYR A 147 4.48 11.56 3.54
CA TYR A 147 5.03 11.46 4.88
C TYR A 147 3.98 10.91 5.83
N MET A 148 4.37 10.07 6.73
CA MET A 148 3.51 9.60 7.80
C MET A 148 4.26 9.67 9.13
N ARG A 149 3.58 10.21 10.13
CA ARG A 149 3.99 10.15 11.53
C ARG A 149 2.84 9.63 12.37
N ALA A 150 3.14 8.80 13.36
CA ALA A 150 2.19 8.40 14.39
C ALA A 150 2.94 8.16 15.69
N ASP A 151 2.38 8.58 16.81
CA ASP A 151 2.99 8.36 18.13
C ASP A 151 2.67 6.95 18.66
N GLY A 152 1.53 6.37 18.24
CA GLY A 152 1.16 4.98 18.53
C GLY A 152 0.97 4.66 20.02
N ASN A 153 0.83 5.67 20.87
CA ASN A 153 0.78 5.58 22.34
C ASN A 153 -0.63 5.24 22.87
N TYR A 154 -1.25 4.21 22.31
CA TYR A 154 -2.60 3.83 22.72
C TYR A 154 -2.62 3.18 24.12
N PRO A 155 -3.68 3.45 24.92
CA PRO A 155 -3.87 2.76 26.20
C PRO A 155 -4.33 1.31 25.96
N PHE A 156 -3.89 0.42 26.83
CA PHE A 156 -4.34 -0.97 26.86
C PHE A 156 -4.44 -1.46 28.30
N THR A 157 -5.33 -2.42 28.51
CA THR A 157 -5.49 -3.06 29.83
C THR A 157 -4.58 -4.26 29.91
N LEU A 158 -3.64 -4.25 30.83
CA LEU A 158 -2.79 -5.38 31.16
C LEU A 158 -3.43 -6.20 32.25
N VAL A 159 -3.70 -7.48 31.97
CA VAL A 159 -4.21 -8.43 32.97
C VAL A 159 -3.10 -9.41 33.31
N ASN A 160 -2.60 -9.35 34.55
CA ASN A 160 -1.62 -10.26 35.04
C ASN A 160 -2.15 -10.96 36.32
N GLY A 161 -2.74 -12.13 36.15
CA GLY A 161 -3.43 -12.86 37.21
C GLY A 161 -4.62 -12.05 37.78
N LYS A 162 -4.50 -11.63 39.04
CA LYS A 162 -5.53 -10.82 39.72
C LYS A 162 -5.32 -9.31 39.56
N TYR A 163 -4.21 -8.90 39.02
CA TYR A 163 -3.91 -7.47 38.81
C TYR A 163 -4.34 -7.01 37.45
N VAL A 164 -5.13 -5.96 37.44
CA VAL A 164 -5.59 -5.28 36.20
C VAL A 164 -5.07 -3.85 36.27
N THR A 165 -4.20 -3.50 35.33
CA THR A 165 -3.63 -2.15 35.22
C THR A 165 -3.91 -1.57 33.85
N GLU A 166 -4.15 -0.26 33.77
CA GLU A 166 -4.19 0.49 32.53
C GLU A 166 -2.78 1.01 32.22
N GLU A 167 -2.26 0.56 31.12
CA GLU A 167 -0.92 0.92 30.65
C GLU A 167 -1.03 1.68 29.32
N LYS A 168 -0.01 2.48 29.01
CA LYS A 168 0.13 3.09 27.68
C LYS A 168 1.30 2.47 26.95
N ARG A 169 1.09 2.15 25.70
CA ARG A 169 2.17 1.65 24.84
C ARG A 169 3.26 2.73 24.72
N ASN A 170 4.48 2.37 25.03
CA ASN A 170 5.66 3.22 24.90
C ASN A 170 6.52 2.78 23.72
N ASN A 171 7.37 3.66 23.22
CA ASN A 171 8.31 3.39 22.12
C ASN A 171 7.65 2.88 20.83
N SER A 172 6.45 3.35 20.52
CA SER A 172 5.69 2.95 19.34
C SER A 172 5.58 4.05 18.29
N GLY A 173 6.30 5.16 18.51
CA GLY A 173 6.37 6.24 17.52
C GLY A 173 7.01 5.78 16.23
N ILE A 174 6.37 6.11 15.11
CA ILE A 174 6.86 5.81 13.78
C ILE A 174 6.81 7.04 12.89
N TYR A 175 7.78 7.13 12.00
CA TYR A 175 7.75 8.05 10.88
C TYR A 175 8.23 7.33 9.63
N SER A 176 7.64 7.67 8.49
CA SER A 176 8.05 7.13 7.20
C SER A 176 7.94 8.19 6.12
N TRP A 177 8.84 8.10 5.15
CA TRP A 177 8.85 8.90 3.93
C TRP A 177 8.66 7.97 2.74
N GLN A 178 7.86 8.41 1.80
CA GLN A 178 7.68 7.73 0.53
C GLN A 178 7.88 8.74 -0.59
N GLY A 179 8.59 8.34 -1.62
CA GLY A 179 8.78 9.13 -2.83
C GLY A 179 8.82 8.21 -4.04
N GLU A 180 8.08 8.57 -5.07
CA GLU A 180 8.01 7.85 -6.33
C GLU A 180 8.03 8.86 -7.48
N ALA A 181 8.75 8.55 -8.54
CA ALA A 181 8.74 9.31 -9.77
C ALA A 181 8.60 8.36 -10.96
N THR A 182 7.55 8.54 -11.75
CA THR A 182 7.23 7.69 -12.89
C THR A 182 7.23 8.49 -14.17
N PHE A 183 7.93 8.00 -15.19
CA PHE A 183 8.00 8.58 -16.51
C PHE A 183 7.18 7.73 -17.49
N TYR A 184 6.22 8.36 -18.14
CA TYR A 184 5.42 7.75 -19.19
C TYR A 184 5.86 8.33 -20.54
N HIS A 185 6.23 7.46 -21.46
CA HIS A 185 6.58 7.83 -22.82
C HIS A 185 5.77 6.96 -23.80
N THR A 186 5.11 7.61 -24.77
CA THR A 186 4.23 6.93 -25.72
C THR A 186 4.64 7.26 -27.15
#